data_57db7b7b9fd50172a4b4a7e50e371da4
#
_entry.id   57db7b7b9fd50172a4b4a7e50e371da4
#
_cell.length_a   1.000
_cell.length_b   1.000
_cell.length_c   1.000
_cell.angle_alpha   90.00
_cell.angle_beta   90.00
_cell.angle_gamma   90.00
#
_symmetry.space_group_name_H-M   'P 1'
#
loop_
_entity.id
_entity.type
_entity.pdbx_description
1 polymer ?
#
loop_
_entity_poly.entity_id
_entity_poly.type
_entity_poly.pdbx_seq_one_letter_code
_entity_poly.pdbx_strand_id
1 'polypeptide(L)'
;MRIKKKIAMMVAMAAVVLVVLVGSGPALAQKVLWGVIQCDSDPCNATGAHEVVFEQVGNGVADNMYAQGGHDNLRAQNYTNDNDTANGGTGYDVLHVNDGDALDGAIGGPGFDRCVVDATVEAADTCEQVVVR
;
A
#
# COMPACT_ATOMS: atom_id res chain seq x y z
N MET A 1 -13.34 20.01 -37.87
CA MET A 1 -12.23 20.66 -37.18
C MET A 1 -12.29 20.54 -35.64
N ARG A 2 -13.46 20.53 -35.03
CA ARG A 2 -13.59 20.37 -33.57
C ARG A 2 -13.28 18.98 -33.04
N ILE A 3 -13.41 17.93 -33.86
CA ILE A 3 -13.14 16.52 -33.49
C ILE A 3 -11.64 16.24 -33.33
N LYS A 4 -10.78 16.90 -34.10
CA LYS A 4 -9.32 16.71 -34.02
C LYS A 4 -8.70 17.19 -32.69
N LYS A 5 -9.27 18.20 -32.04
CA LYS A 5 -8.79 18.69 -30.73
C LYS A 5 -9.16 17.74 -29.59
N LYS A 6 -10.29 17.05 -29.67
CA LYS A 6 -10.70 16.08 -28.64
C LYS A 6 -9.89 14.79 -28.69
N ILE A 7 -9.49 14.36 -29.87
CA ILE A 7 -8.65 13.16 -30.05
C ILE A 7 -7.23 13.41 -29.53
N ALA A 8 -6.67 14.59 -29.75
CA ALA A 8 -5.34 14.95 -29.24
C ALA A 8 -5.29 14.98 -27.71
N MET A 9 -6.39 15.35 -27.06
CA MET A 9 -6.46 15.39 -25.59
C MET A 9 -6.61 13.99 -24.96
N MET A 10 -7.27 13.06 -25.64
CA MET A 10 -7.36 11.67 -25.21
C MET A 10 -6.05 10.90 -25.38
N VAL A 11 -5.27 11.19 -26.42
CA VAL A 11 -3.97 10.57 -26.66
C VAL A 11 -2.94 11.01 -25.61
N ALA A 12 -3.02 12.24 -25.13
CA ALA A 12 -2.14 12.73 -24.07
C ALA A 12 -2.38 12.06 -22.71
N MET A 13 -3.64 11.73 -22.39
CA MET A 13 -3.96 10.99 -21.16
C MET A 13 -3.54 9.51 -21.23
N ALA A 14 -3.69 8.87 -22.38
CA ALA A 14 -3.24 7.49 -22.58
C ALA A 14 -1.72 7.34 -22.49
N ALA A 15 -0.95 8.36 -22.90
CA ALA A 15 0.51 8.34 -22.82
C ALA A 15 1.03 8.41 -21.38
N VAL A 16 0.33 9.09 -20.47
CA VAL A 16 0.72 9.19 -19.06
C VAL A 16 0.52 7.85 -18.34
N VAL A 17 -0.52 7.12 -18.66
CA VAL A 17 -0.77 5.78 -18.07
C VAL A 17 0.22 4.74 -18.62
N LEU A 18 0.65 4.87 -19.86
CA LEU A 18 1.56 3.91 -20.49
C LEU A 18 3.00 4.00 -19.94
N VAL A 19 3.43 5.18 -19.48
CA VAL A 19 4.77 5.38 -18.91
C VAL A 19 4.93 4.68 -17.55
N VAL A 20 3.85 4.47 -16.81
CA VAL A 20 3.87 3.75 -15.53
C VAL A 20 4.01 2.23 -15.74
N LEU A 21 3.57 1.71 -16.89
CA LEU A 21 3.61 0.27 -17.19
C LEU A 21 4.88 -0.21 -17.89
N VAL A 22 5.73 0.68 -18.37
CA VAL A 22 6.93 0.33 -19.16
C VAL A 22 8.23 0.42 -18.32
N GLY A 23 8.12 0.62 -17.01
CA GLY A 23 9.25 0.84 -16.11
C GLY A 23 10.07 -0.41 -15.74
N SER A 24 10.12 -1.44 -16.57
CA SER A 24 10.85 -2.69 -16.25
C SER A 24 12.24 -2.80 -16.87
N GLY A 25 12.84 -1.72 -17.33
CA GLY A 25 14.20 -1.72 -17.89
C GLY A 25 15.30 -1.54 -16.82
N PRO A 26 16.49 -2.15 -16.98
CA PRO A 26 17.58 -2.07 -15.99
C PRO A 26 18.11 -0.66 -15.74
N ALA A 27 17.92 0.29 -16.64
CA ALA A 27 18.31 1.69 -16.46
C ALA A 27 17.35 2.49 -15.57
N LEU A 28 16.13 2.01 -15.34
CA LEU A 28 15.12 2.63 -14.47
C LEU A 28 15.09 2.03 -13.06
N ALA A 29 15.80 0.93 -12.83
CA ALA A 29 15.90 0.26 -11.54
C ALA A 29 16.61 1.12 -10.47
N GLN A 30 17.27 2.20 -10.83
CA GLN A 30 17.89 3.15 -9.90
C GLN A 30 16.95 4.29 -9.48
N LYS A 31 15.81 4.43 -10.11
CA LYS A 31 14.81 5.40 -9.70
C LYS A 31 13.81 4.67 -8.80
N VAL A 32 13.89 4.91 -7.52
CA VAL A 32 12.89 4.43 -6.56
C VAL A 32 11.56 5.08 -6.93
N LEU A 33 10.81 4.40 -7.78
CA LEU A 33 9.43 4.74 -8.07
C LEU A 33 8.59 3.98 -7.05
N TRP A 34 7.96 4.71 -6.17
CA TRP A 34 6.96 4.14 -5.29
C TRP A 34 5.83 3.59 -6.16
N GLY A 35 5.67 2.28 -6.17
CA GLY A 35 4.50 1.65 -6.75
C GLY A 35 3.26 2.01 -5.92
N VAL A 36 2.12 2.11 -6.58
CA VAL A 36 0.83 2.21 -5.89
C VAL A 36 0.05 0.95 -6.21
N ILE A 37 -0.31 0.22 -5.19
CA ILE A 37 -1.12 -1.00 -5.28
C ILE A 37 -2.44 -0.73 -4.57
N GLN A 38 -3.53 -0.84 -5.32
CA GLN A 38 -4.86 -0.91 -4.77
C GLN A 38 -5.24 -2.38 -4.69
N CYS A 39 -5.47 -2.90 -3.50
CA CYS A 39 -5.93 -4.26 -3.32
C CYS A 39 -7.28 -4.48 -4.01
N ASP A 40 -7.41 -5.58 -4.71
CA ASP A 40 -8.62 -6.03 -5.41
C ASP A 40 -8.99 -7.48 -5.07
N SER A 41 -8.19 -8.10 -4.21
CA SER A 41 -8.35 -9.49 -3.75
C SER A 41 -7.77 -9.66 -2.35
N ASP A 42 -8.26 -10.65 -1.63
CA ASP A 42 -7.71 -11.09 -0.35
C ASP A 42 -7.14 -12.54 -0.50
N PRO A 43 -5.86 -12.77 -0.19
CA PRO A 43 -4.87 -11.81 0.26
C PRO A 43 -4.35 -10.89 -0.86
N CYS A 44 -4.05 -9.65 -0.48
CA CYS A 44 -3.39 -8.69 -1.34
C CYS A 44 -1.86 -8.81 -1.19
N ASN A 45 -1.20 -9.20 -2.27
CA ASN A 45 0.25 -9.35 -2.26
C ASN A 45 0.91 -8.26 -3.09
N ALA A 46 1.78 -7.48 -2.48
CA ALA A 46 2.64 -6.55 -3.16
C ALA A 46 3.87 -7.22 -3.76
N THR A 47 4.87 -6.47 -4.14
CA THR A 47 6.10 -6.99 -4.76
C THR A 47 7.30 -6.88 -3.81
N GLY A 48 8.51 -7.04 -4.27
CA GLY A 48 9.70 -6.79 -3.46
C GLY A 48 10.30 -5.40 -3.70
N ALA A 49 9.48 -4.43 -4.14
CA ALA A 49 9.88 -3.06 -4.40
C ALA A 49 9.34 -2.12 -3.30
N HIS A 50 9.51 -0.81 -3.48
CA HIS A 50 8.93 0.17 -2.57
C HIS A 50 7.52 0.54 -3.04
N GLU A 51 6.51 0.27 -2.22
CA GLU A 51 5.11 0.45 -2.60
C GLU A 51 4.30 1.22 -1.56
N VAL A 52 3.21 1.81 -2.04
CA VAL A 52 2.09 2.24 -1.21
C VAL A 52 0.93 1.31 -1.49
N VAL A 53 0.52 0.55 -0.49
CA VAL A 53 -0.52 -0.47 -0.60
C VAL A 53 -1.76 0.03 0.12
N PHE A 54 -2.89 0.04 -0.58
CA PHE A 54 -4.18 0.39 -0.03
C PHE A 54 -5.08 -0.84 0.05
N GLU A 55 -5.81 -0.97 1.12
CA GLU A 55 -6.84 -1.99 1.30
C GLU A 55 -7.91 -1.96 0.20
N GLN A 56 -8.68 -3.04 0.08
CA GLN A 56 -9.74 -3.14 -0.91
C GLN A 56 -10.89 -2.16 -0.62
N VAL A 57 -11.26 -1.39 -1.63
CA VAL A 57 -12.30 -0.36 -1.50
C VAL A 57 -13.71 -0.96 -1.66
N GLY A 58 -14.62 -0.58 -0.78
CA GLY A 58 -16.06 -0.76 -0.95
C GLY A 58 -16.62 -2.09 -0.44
N ASN A 59 -15.87 -2.90 0.28
CA ASN A 59 -16.36 -4.15 0.83
C ASN A 59 -16.56 -4.15 2.36
N GLY A 60 -15.76 -3.41 3.14
CA GLY A 60 -15.79 -3.43 4.61
C GLY A 60 -15.63 -4.85 5.17
N VAL A 61 -14.78 -5.63 4.55
CA VAL A 61 -14.45 -7.00 4.91
C VAL A 61 -12.96 -7.04 5.22
N ALA A 62 -12.56 -7.84 6.18
CA ALA A 62 -11.16 -8.01 6.56
C ALA A 62 -10.23 -8.26 5.37
N ASP A 63 -9.22 -7.45 5.24
CA ASP A 63 -8.20 -7.54 4.20
C ASP A 63 -6.85 -7.99 4.77
N ASN A 64 -6.19 -8.91 4.08
CA ASN A 64 -4.84 -9.33 4.41
C ASN A 64 -3.85 -8.76 3.39
N MET A 65 -3.03 -7.80 3.80
CA MET A 65 -2.04 -7.14 2.95
C MET A 65 -0.63 -7.57 3.29
N TYR A 66 0.12 -7.99 2.27
CA TYR A 66 1.51 -8.43 2.39
C TYR A 66 2.41 -7.62 1.47
N ALA A 67 3.29 -6.81 2.03
CA ALA A 67 4.21 -5.98 1.25
C ALA A 67 5.43 -6.73 0.72
N GLN A 68 5.76 -7.88 1.28
CA GLN A 68 6.87 -8.76 0.88
C GLN A 68 8.25 -8.21 1.29
N GLY A 69 8.71 -7.16 0.65
CA GLY A 69 9.98 -6.54 0.96
C GLY A 69 10.14 -5.21 0.26
N GLY A 70 11.06 -4.40 0.74
CA GLY A 70 11.23 -3.04 0.28
C GLY A 70 11.11 -2.06 1.44
N HIS A 71 10.70 -0.84 1.15
CA HIS A 71 10.26 0.13 2.15
C HIS A 71 8.85 0.54 1.78
N ASP A 72 7.89 0.04 2.51
CA ASP A 72 6.50 0.07 2.11
C ASP A 72 5.63 0.94 3.02
N ASN A 73 4.51 1.38 2.49
CA ASN A 73 3.51 2.11 3.25
C ASN A 73 2.16 1.44 3.03
N LEU A 74 1.71 0.66 4.04
CA LEU A 74 0.45 -0.05 4.02
C LEU A 74 -0.63 0.77 4.70
N ARG A 75 -1.81 0.85 4.09
CA ARG A 75 -2.94 1.64 4.58
C ARG A 75 -4.22 0.84 4.60
N ALA A 76 -4.59 0.36 5.78
CA ALA A 76 -5.87 -0.23 6.13
C ALA A 76 -6.60 0.76 7.03
N GLN A 77 -7.34 1.70 6.45
CA GLN A 77 -7.93 2.81 7.18
C GLN A 77 -9.31 3.23 6.63
N ASN A 78 -9.87 2.48 5.67
CA ASN A 78 -11.09 2.92 5.01
C ASN A 78 -12.36 2.55 5.76
N TYR A 79 -12.34 1.47 6.52
CA TYR A 79 -13.50 0.95 7.20
C TYR A 79 -13.20 0.66 8.66
N THR A 80 -14.16 0.95 9.52
CA THR A 80 -14.19 0.52 10.92
C THR A 80 -15.00 -0.77 11.06
N ASN A 81 -14.70 -1.57 12.07
CA ASN A 81 -15.35 -2.84 12.39
C ASN A 81 -15.12 -3.97 11.38
N ASP A 82 -14.08 -3.89 10.60
CA ASP A 82 -13.47 -5.04 9.94
C ASP A 82 -12.23 -5.49 10.73
N ASN A 83 -11.45 -6.37 10.21
CA ASN A 83 -10.32 -6.95 10.94
C ASN A 83 -9.18 -7.14 9.94
N ASP A 84 -8.49 -6.06 9.68
CA ASP A 84 -7.44 -6.01 8.69
C ASP A 84 -6.10 -6.51 9.24
N THR A 85 -5.28 -7.05 8.35
CA THR A 85 -3.90 -7.40 8.68
C THR A 85 -2.95 -6.77 7.67
N ALA A 86 -2.09 -5.89 8.17
CA ALA A 86 -1.00 -5.31 7.40
C ALA A 86 0.33 -5.96 7.80
N ASN A 87 1.02 -6.57 6.85
CA ASN A 87 2.33 -7.19 7.04
C ASN A 87 3.36 -6.51 6.14
N GLY A 88 4.32 -5.80 6.75
CA GLY A 88 5.37 -5.06 6.05
C GLY A 88 6.37 -5.96 5.34
N GLY A 89 6.73 -7.07 5.95
CA GLY A 89 7.75 -7.97 5.37
C GLY A 89 9.15 -7.55 5.76
N THR A 90 10.08 -7.52 4.80
CA THR A 90 11.46 -7.13 5.07
C THR A 90 11.74 -5.71 4.62
N GLY A 91 12.30 -4.88 5.49
CA GLY A 91 12.70 -3.54 5.13
C GLY A 91 12.43 -2.51 6.21
N TYR A 92 12.08 -1.34 5.80
CA TYR A 92 11.64 -0.25 6.67
C TYR A 92 10.23 0.14 6.27
N ASP A 93 9.25 -0.28 7.05
CA ASP A 93 7.86 -0.18 6.65
C ASP A 93 7.06 0.76 7.56
N VAL A 94 6.01 1.34 7.00
CA VAL A 94 5.04 2.15 7.75
C VAL A 94 3.66 1.54 7.55
N LEU A 95 3.08 1.05 8.63
CA LEU A 95 1.79 0.38 8.61
C LEU A 95 0.76 1.26 9.33
N HIS A 96 -0.34 1.55 8.65
CA HIS A 96 -1.47 2.30 9.18
C HIS A 96 -2.68 1.38 9.25
N VAL A 97 -3.10 1.02 10.45
CA VAL A 97 -4.31 0.25 10.72
C VAL A 97 -5.26 1.01 11.65
N ASN A 98 -4.99 2.28 11.88
CA ASN A 98 -5.80 3.13 12.76
C ASN A 98 -7.04 3.66 12.01
N ASP A 99 -8.09 2.92 12.01
CA ASP A 99 -9.36 3.20 11.34
C ASP A 99 -10.51 3.58 12.30
N GLY A 100 -10.26 3.48 13.61
CA GLY A 100 -11.18 3.88 14.69
C GLY A 100 -11.70 2.74 15.53
N ASP A 101 -11.19 1.53 15.33
CA ASP A 101 -11.43 0.41 16.24
C ASP A 101 -10.12 -0.27 16.68
N ALA A 102 -10.17 -1.40 17.33
CA ALA A 102 -8.98 -2.09 17.85
C ALA A 102 -9.02 -3.58 17.48
N LEU A 103 -9.41 -3.86 16.24
CA LEU A 103 -9.58 -5.21 15.72
C LEU A 103 -8.47 -5.63 14.76
N ASP A 104 -7.67 -4.68 14.31
CA ASP A 104 -6.68 -4.87 13.25
C ASP A 104 -5.35 -5.44 13.74
N GLY A 105 -4.49 -5.77 12.81
CA GLY A 105 -3.15 -6.26 13.10
C GLY A 105 -2.07 -5.61 12.22
N ALA A 106 -1.06 -5.01 12.85
CA ALA A 106 0.13 -4.51 12.21
C ALA A 106 1.34 -5.37 12.56
N ILE A 107 1.96 -5.96 11.55
CA ILE A 107 3.14 -6.82 11.66
C ILE A 107 4.25 -6.19 10.84
N GLY A 108 5.24 -5.56 11.51
CA GLY A 108 6.37 -4.94 10.82
C GLY A 108 7.19 -5.96 10.04
N GLY A 109 7.71 -6.93 10.72
CA GLY A 109 8.60 -7.94 10.15
C GLY A 109 10.07 -7.65 10.46
N PRO A 110 11.01 -8.22 9.70
CA PRO A 110 12.42 -7.92 9.86
C PRO A 110 12.79 -6.54 9.31
N GLY A 111 13.21 -5.62 10.16
CA GLY A 111 13.61 -4.28 9.78
C GLY A 111 13.47 -3.30 10.93
N PHE A 112 13.23 -2.06 10.60
CA PHE A 112 12.82 -1.05 11.57
C PHE A 112 11.50 -0.46 11.12
N ASP A 113 10.41 -0.85 11.77
CA ASP A 113 9.07 -0.60 11.31
C ASP A 113 8.27 0.32 12.22
N ARG A 114 7.42 1.11 11.61
CA ARG A 114 6.51 2.02 12.29
C ARG A 114 5.08 1.59 12.09
N CYS A 115 4.40 1.28 13.18
CA CYS A 115 3.00 0.92 13.21
C CYS A 115 2.15 2.05 13.81
N VAL A 116 1.16 2.50 13.08
CA VAL A 116 0.17 3.49 13.51
C VAL A 116 -1.14 2.75 13.74
N VAL A 117 -1.60 2.74 14.97
CA VAL A 117 -2.67 1.87 15.48
C VAL A 117 -3.68 2.66 16.32
N ASP A 118 -4.87 2.14 16.54
CA ASP A 118 -5.84 2.68 17.50
C ASP A 118 -5.54 2.21 18.92
N ALA A 119 -5.03 1.00 19.06
CA ALA A 119 -4.61 0.45 20.34
C ALA A 119 -3.29 -0.34 20.21
N THR A 120 -2.51 -0.37 21.28
CA THR A 120 -1.20 -1.06 21.28
C THR A 120 -1.33 -2.57 21.03
N VAL A 121 -2.48 -3.17 21.30
CA VAL A 121 -2.72 -4.59 21.05
C VAL A 121 -2.68 -4.97 19.58
N GLU A 122 -2.88 -4.02 18.69
CA GLU A 122 -2.86 -4.22 17.24
C GLU A 122 -1.44 -4.29 16.67
N ALA A 123 -0.45 -3.74 17.38
CA ALA A 123 0.95 -3.77 16.96
C ALA A 123 1.63 -5.05 17.45
N ALA A 124 2.21 -5.82 16.54
CA ALA A 124 3.08 -6.93 16.87
C ALA A 124 4.43 -6.45 17.46
N ASP A 125 5.13 -7.34 18.15
CA ASP A 125 6.46 -7.06 18.72
C ASP A 125 7.53 -6.71 17.66
N THR A 126 7.21 -6.91 16.39
CA THR A 126 8.07 -6.55 15.26
C THR A 126 7.87 -5.10 14.78
N CYS A 127 7.07 -4.31 15.48
CA CYS A 127 6.95 -2.87 15.28
C CYS A 127 7.87 -2.14 16.27
N GLU A 128 9.00 -1.62 15.83
CA GLU A 128 9.95 -0.91 16.71
C GLU A 128 9.43 0.45 17.13
N GLN A 129 8.58 1.06 16.30
CA GLN A 129 7.91 2.31 16.65
C GLN A 129 6.39 2.14 16.57
N VAL A 130 5.74 2.19 17.71
CA VAL A 130 4.26 2.15 17.79
C VAL A 130 3.73 3.54 18.09
N VAL A 131 2.77 3.99 17.28
CA VAL A 131 2.08 5.27 17.42
C VAL A 131 0.59 5.00 17.57
N VAL A 132 0.02 5.28 18.73
CA VAL A 132 -1.41 5.16 18.98
C VAL A 132 -2.09 6.49 18.64
N ARG A 133 -3.19 6.45 17.89
CA ARG A 133 -3.93 7.66 17.46
C ARG A 133 -5.43 7.47 17.54
#